data_f96faf88f6d0f5b52465a18b07039ba4
#
_entry.id   f96faf88f6d0f5b52465a18b07039ba4
#
_cell.length_a   1.000
_cell.length_b   1.000
_cell.length_c   1.000
_cell.angle_alpha   90.00
_cell.angle_beta   90.00
_cell.angle_gamma   90.00
#
_symmetry.space_group_name_H-M   'P 1'
#
loop_
_entity.id
_entity.type
_entity.pdbx_description
1 polymer ?
#
loop_
_entity_poly.entity_id
_entity_poly.type
_entity_poly.pdbx_seq_one_letter_code
_entity_poly.pdbx_strand_id
1 'polypeptide(L)'
;MNKLNIELTNCFGIDSLNHEFDFGKGNTFSIYARNGLMKTSFAKTFQLIQQGKKENISDAIFGEPGSAIVQIDGQDIEKKQVFVVKSYESSYESDISSLLIKGDIQTQLKDVFKVRTKLLKALEKDSGLKIKRTSLGKTVYELEPTIVKDFDFNEKDILSNLMELASYEPEIECSDIPYSVIFDDTVLKKIKDTKFQEGIRDFITSSDEIYSSFEYLEKGNLTLPKLKDLKKSLVKDAFFVKQNKVILSGQDAITNSEALEQHISNIETKIQQTPAYKAIENLLNDSKGIVLKDIIETNPEIIGFLALDKLQTLKKCLWGSYIRHNSILFEELCDKYNDFSEAIDALEIDDTPWKKALDIFNQRFTVPFMMNVVNLKGAIIGESVPQVEFSFKKGDTVKTIDRSKLEKLDTLSQGEKRALYLLNIIFDIEQIKNTGEETLLVIDDIADSFDYKNKYAIIEYLYELAQVSNIYMLILTHNFDFYRTVASRLSVNRSNRLIADYSNDVLKLEVEYYQDKPFKNWKNNPKEKDIFALLPFVRNLIEYGVDQNISHT
;
A
#
# COMPACT_ATOMS: atom_id res chain seq x y z
N MET A 1 27.56 5.56 -14.11
CA MET A 1 27.59 7.05 -13.98
C MET A 1 29.03 7.48 -13.83
N ASN A 2 29.58 8.24 -14.80
CA ASN A 2 30.95 8.75 -14.70
C ASN A 2 30.97 10.21 -14.25
N LYS A 3 30.11 11.04 -14.84
CA LYS A 3 30.03 12.48 -14.57
C LYS A 3 28.61 12.91 -14.31
N LEU A 4 28.44 13.78 -13.31
CA LEU A 4 27.17 14.45 -13.03
C LEU A 4 27.41 15.97 -13.15
N ASN A 5 26.78 16.59 -14.14
CA ASN A 5 26.82 18.03 -14.34
C ASN A 5 25.56 18.69 -13.75
N ILE A 6 25.77 19.72 -12.96
CA ILE A 6 24.69 20.45 -12.29
C ILE A 6 24.82 21.94 -12.61
N GLU A 7 23.74 22.52 -13.17
CA GLU A 7 23.57 23.95 -13.32
C GLU A 7 22.24 24.36 -12.69
N LEU A 8 22.30 25.06 -11.58
CA LEU A 8 21.12 25.52 -10.84
C LEU A 8 21.07 27.05 -10.87
N THR A 9 19.90 27.62 -11.13
CA THR A 9 19.65 29.06 -11.08
C THR A 9 18.31 29.29 -10.38
N ASN A 10 18.27 30.18 -9.39
CA ASN A 10 17.10 30.56 -8.61
C ASN A 10 16.39 29.31 -8.00
N CYS A 11 17.17 28.34 -7.51
CA CYS A 11 16.65 27.10 -6.94
C CYS A 11 16.46 27.25 -5.43
N PHE A 12 15.28 27.68 -5.00
CA PHE A 12 14.90 27.97 -3.60
C PHE A 12 15.78 29.04 -2.94
N GLY A 13 16.91 28.72 -2.40
CA GLY A 13 17.87 29.66 -1.81
C GLY A 13 19.26 29.55 -2.46
N ILE A 14 19.32 29.01 -3.67
CA ILE A 14 20.53 28.93 -4.48
C ILE A 14 20.34 29.86 -5.67
N ASP A 15 21.04 30.99 -5.67
CA ASP A 15 20.95 31.92 -6.78
C ASP A 15 21.65 31.36 -8.02
N SER A 16 22.87 30.86 -7.85
CA SER A 16 23.62 30.18 -8.92
C SER A 16 24.56 29.13 -8.38
N LEU A 17 24.56 27.96 -9.00
CA LEU A 17 25.53 26.88 -8.76
C LEU A 17 25.83 26.18 -10.09
N ASN A 18 27.10 26.10 -10.47
CA ASN A 18 27.57 25.28 -11.57
C ASN A 18 28.70 24.37 -11.06
N HIS A 19 28.53 23.04 -11.16
CA HIS A 19 29.53 22.08 -10.69
C HIS A 19 29.46 20.77 -11.45
N GLU A 20 30.63 20.18 -11.75
CA GLU A 20 30.78 18.84 -12.29
C GLU A 20 31.30 17.90 -11.20
N PHE A 21 30.56 16.82 -10.90
CA PHE A 21 31.00 15.72 -10.03
C PHE A 21 31.58 14.61 -10.90
N ASP A 22 32.88 14.34 -10.76
CA ASP A 22 33.59 13.25 -11.44
C ASP A 22 33.67 12.01 -10.56
N PHE A 23 32.81 11.01 -10.85
CA PHE A 23 32.74 9.75 -10.12
C PHE A 23 33.86 8.75 -10.52
N GLY A 24 34.71 9.07 -11.48
CA GLY A 24 35.83 8.21 -11.88
C GLY A 24 36.83 7.89 -10.76
N LYS A 25 36.81 8.65 -9.67
CA LYS A 25 37.67 8.46 -8.49
C LYS A 25 36.93 7.88 -7.27
N GLY A 26 35.70 7.49 -7.42
CA GLY A 26 34.85 6.90 -6.38
C GLY A 26 33.40 7.39 -6.47
N ASN A 27 32.49 6.55 -6.06
CA ASN A 27 31.05 6.78 -6.18
C ASN A 27 30.45 7.69 -5.09
N THR A 28 31.29 8.31 -4.25
CA THR A 28 30.81 9.09 -3.10
C THR A 28 31.50 10.44 -3.05
N PHE A 29 30.69 11.49 -2.91
CA PHE A 29 31.13 12.84 -2.55
C PHE A 29 30.66 13.17 -1.13
N SER A 30 31.55 13.76 -0.34
CA SER A 30 31.22 14.33 0.96
C SER A 30 31.29 15.85 0.88
N ILE A 31 30.22 16.54 1.24
CA ILE A 31 30.06 17.99 1.07
C ILE A 31 29.76 18.62 2.43
N TYR A 32 30.69 19.42 2.91
CA TYR A 32 30.49 20.25 4.10
C TYR A 32 29.89 21.58 3.72
N ALA A 33 28.74 21.93 4.29
CA ALA A 33 28.11 23.23 4.12
C ALA A 33 27.57 23.73 5.45
N ARG A 34 27.96 24.93 5.88
CA ARG A 34 27.47 25.57 7.11
C ARG A 34 25.95 25.74 7.09
N ASN A 35 25.35 25.91 8.25
CA ASN A 35 23.92 26.24 8.33
C ASN A 35 23.63 27.55 7.57
N GLY A 36 22.51 27.58 6.85
CA GLY A 36 22.15 28.69 5.97
C GLY A 36 22.79 28.63 4.57
N LEU A 37 23.71 27.69 4.31
CA LEU A 37 24.28 27.48 2.99
C LEU A 37 23.63 26.26 2.32
N MET A 38 22.74 26.49 1.39
CA MET A 38 22.22 25.64 0.32
C MET A 38 21.71 24.21 0.61
N LYS A 39 22.10 23.49 1.65
CA LYS A 39 21.83 22.05 1.79
C LYS A 39 20.36 21.67 1.51
N THR A 40 19.45 22.30 2.23
CA THR A 40 18.01 22.05 2.09
C THR A 40 17.47 22.49 0.73
N SER A 41 17.97 23.61 0.18
CA SER A 41 17.59 24.07 -1.16
C SER A 41 18.07 23.09 -2.23
N PHE A 42 19.29 22.59 -2.09
CA PHE A 42 19.86 21.57 -2.96
C PHE A 42 19.05 20.27 -2.92
N ALA A 43 18.82 19.73 -1.72
CA ALA A 43 18.03 18.52 -1.53
C ALA A 43 16.59 18.67 -2.07
N LYS A 44 15.95 19.82 -1.84
CA LYS A 44 14.62 20.12 -2.33
C LYS A 44 14.54 20.22 -3.85
N THR A 45 15.58 20.76 -4.49
CA THR A 45 15.68 20.77 -5.97
C THR A 45 15.70 19.35 -6.51
N PHE A 46 16.54 18.49 -5.97
CA PHE A 46 16.61 17.09 -6.37
C PHE A 46 15.32 16.32 -6.03
N GLN A 47 14.64 16.66 -4.96
CA GLN A 47 13.34 16.07 -4.64
C GLN A 47 12.28 16.39 -5.70
N LEU A 48 12.22 17.62 -6.21
CA LEU A 48 11.30 17.95 -7.29
C LEU A 48 11.67 17.23 -8.60
N ILE A 49 12.95 17.00 -8.87
CA ILE A 49 13.42 16.17 -9.99
C ILE A 49 12.93 14.72 -9.81
N GLN A 50 13.13 14.12 -8.63
CA GLN A 50 12.64 12.79 -8.30
C GLN A 50 11.12 12.66 -8.48
N GLN A 51 10.36 13.71 -8.14
CA GLN A 51 8.90 13.76 -8.31
C GLN A 51 8.46 14.04 -9.75
N GLY A 52 9.38 14.39 -10.66
CA GLY A 52 9.07 14.82 -12.03
C GLY A 52 8.38 16.18 -12.10
N LYS A 53 8.65 17.08 -11.15
CA LYS A 53 8.04 18.40 -11.00
C LYS A 53 9.07 19.53 -11.12
N LYS A 54 9.97 19.42 -12.08
CA LYS A 54 11.03 20.45 -12.31
C LYS A 54 10.46 21.85 -12.54
N GLU A 55 9.27 21.93 -13.11
CA GLU A 55 8.54 23.18 -13.38
C GLU A 55 8.16 23.98 -12.11
N ASN A 56 8.16 23.34 -10.95
CA ASN A 56 7.85 23.97 -9.67
C ASN A 56 9.08 24.53 -8.95
N ILE A 57 10.25 24.49 -9.60
CA ILE A 57 11.47 25.06 -9.04
C ILE A 57 11.42 26.57 -9.22
N SER A 58 11.56 27.31 -8.13
CA SER A 58 11.58 28.77 -8.11
C SER A 58 12.37 29.28 -6.91
N ASP A 59 12.77 30.52 -6.94
CA ASP A 59 13.30 31.19 -5.74
C ASP A 59 12.23 31.21 -4.64
N ALA A 60 12.62 30.89 -3.42
CA ALA A 60 11.70 30.73 -2.29
C ALA A 60 11.24 32.08 -1.70
N ILE A 61 11.99 33.18 -1.92
CA ILE A 61 11.76 34.48 -1.32
C ILE A 61 11.21 35.43 -2.37
N PHE A 62 11.87 35.53 -3.53
CA PHE A 62 11.52 36.48 -4.58
C PHE A 62 10.53 35.90 -5.60
N GLY A 63 10.30 34.58 -5.60
CA GLY A 63 9.35 33.92 -6.50
C GLY A 63 9.79 33.90 -7.96
N GLU A 64 11.05 34.20 -8.25
CA GLU A 64 11.58 34.15 -9.62
C GLU A 64 11.61 32.71 -10.12
N PRO A 65 11.30 32.48 -11.42
CA PRO A 65 11.39 31.13 -12.00
C PRO A 65 12.80 30.56 -11.86
N GLY A 66 12.90 29.35 -11.37
CA GLY A 66 14.14 28.62 -11.22
C GLY A 66 14.42 27.70 -12.40
N SER A 67 15.68 27.34 -12.58
CA SER A 67 16.12 26.35 -13.57
C SER A 67 17.10 25.37 -12.95
N ALA A 68 16.88 24.07 -13.19
CA ALA A 68 17.77 23.01 -12.77
C ALA A 68 18.08 22.11 -13.98
N ILE A 69 19.30 22.25 -14.51
CA ILE A 69 19.86 21.34 -15.51
C ILE A 69 20.75 20.35 -14.76
N VAL A 70 20.36 19.09 -14.78
CA VAL A 70 21.10 18.00 -14.11
C VAL A 70 21.28 16.88 -15.11
N GLN A 71 22.54 16.59 -15.45
CA GLN A 71 22.87 15.63 -16.51
C GLN A 71 23.86 14.58 -16.02
N ILE A 72 23.58 13.32 -16.34
CA ILE A 72 24.48 12.19 -16.14
C ILE A 72 25.10 11.85 -17.48
N ASP A 73 26.44 11.91 -17.58
CA ASP A 73 27.19 11.59 -18.79
C ASP A 73 26.65 12.32 -20.06
N GLY A 74 26.14 13.56 -19.85
CA GLY A 74 25.59 14.43 -20.91
C GLY A 74 24.11 14.19 -21.25
N GLN A 75 23.40 13.32 -20.54
CA GLN A 75 21.97 13.08 -20.70
C GLN A 75 21.21 13.59 -19.47
N ASP A 76 20.01 14.14 -19.66
CA ASP A 76 19.19 14.62 -18.58
C ASP A 76 18.84 13.48 -17.62
N ILE A 77 18.97 13.76 -16.32
CA ILE A 77 18.68 12.78 -15.26
C ILE A 77 17.20 12.43 -15.24
N GLU A 78 16.88 11.14 -15.22
CA GLU A 78 15.51 10.66 -15.09
C GLU A 78 15.08 10.64 -13.61
N LYS A 79 13.78 10.85 -13.35
CA LYS A 79 13.21 10.83 -11.99
C LYS A 79 13.55 9.57 -11.17
N LYS A 80 13.64 8.41 -11.83
CA LYS A 80 13.97 7.12 -11.18
C LYS A 80 15.45 6.97 -10.82
N GLN A 81 16.32 7.80 -11.40
CA GLN A 81 17.76 7.78 -11.14
C GLN A 81 18.14 8.64 -9.93
N VAL A 82 17.19 9.25 -9.24
CA VAL A 82 17.43 10.11 -8.08
C VAL A 82 16.62 9.63 -6.89
N PHE A 83 17.28 9.53 -5.74
CA PHE A 83 16.62 9.33 -4.46
C PHE A 83 17.15 10.30 -3.43
N VAL A 84 16.26 11.06 -2.79
CA VAL A 84 16.64 12.10 -1.83
C VAL A 84 16.30 11.67 -0.41
N VAL A 85 17.34 11.68 0.43
CA VAL A 85 17.24 11.43 1.88
C VAL A 85 17.37 12.76 2.60
N LYS A 86 16.28 13.19 3.24
CA LYS A 86 16.26 14.43 4.03
C LYS A 86 16.67 14.22 5.48
N SER A 87 16.92 15.29 6.20
CA SER A 87 17.30 15.25 7.62
C SER A 87 16.25 14.56 8.50
N TYR A 88 14.99 14.91 8.38
CA TYR A 88 13.84 14.26 9.04
C TYR A 88 12.53 14.78 8.47
N GLU A 89 11.61 13.88 8.20
CA GLU A 89 10.26 14.21 7.76
C GLU A 89 9.26 13.34 8.51
N SER A 90 8.41 13.95 9.35
CA SER A 90 7.45 13.22 10.20
C SER A 90 6.34 12.52 9.42
N SER A 91 6.10 12.97 8.19
CA SER A 91 5.08 12.42 7.28
C SER A 91 5.66 11.50 6.20
N TYR A 92 6.96 11.15 6.29
CA TYR A 92 7.56 10.26 5.32
C TYR A 92 7.04 8.84 5.50
N GLU A 93 6.35 8.36 4.48
CA GLU A 93 5.93 6.96 4.35
C GLU A 93 6.66 6.38 3.14
N SER A 94 7.37 5.27 3.32
CA SER A 94 7.93 4.55 2.19
C SER A 94 6.82 3.80 1.47
N ASP A 95 6.90 3.66 0.14
CA ASP A 95 6.00 2.80 -0.63
C ASP A 95 6.44 1.33 -0.50
N ILE A 96 6.23 0.83 0.72
CA ILE A 96 6.70 -0.48 1.18
C ILE A 96 6.06 -1.63 0.40
N SER A 97 4.86 -1.42 -0.15
CA SER A 97 4.12 -2.46 -0.87
C SER A 97 4.76 -2.87 -2.20
N SER A 98 5.48 -1.94 -2.85
CA SER A 98 6.19 -2.22 -4.11
C SER A 98 7.54 -2.93 -3.92
N LEU A 99 8.01 -3.03 -2.67
CA LEU A 99 9.37 -3.37 -2.26
C LEU A 99 9.70 -4.84 -2.11
N LEU A 100 8.69 -5.66 -1.98
CA LEU A 100 8.83 -6.95 -1.30
C LEU A 100 9.14 -8.13 -2.21
N ILE A 101 9.21 -7.95 -3.54
CA ILE A 101 8.99 -9.07 -4.43
C ILE A 101 10.07 -9.18 -5.51
N LYS A 102 10.67 -10.39 -5.64
CA LYS A 102 11.43 -10.80 -6.83
C LYS A 102 10.57 -10.55 -8.08
N GLY A 103 11.19 -10.18 -9.22
CA GLY A 103 10.50 -9.74 -10.42
C GLY A 103 9.36 -10.66 -10.90
N ASP A 104 9.50 -11.98 -10.70
CA ASP A 104 8.48 -12.97 -11.09
C ASP A 104 7.21 -12.87 -10.23
N ILE A 105 7.37 -12.72 -8.92
CA ILE A 105 6.25 -12.56 -7.97
C ILE A 105 5.58 -11.19 -8.18
N GLN A 106 6.36 -10.16 -8.51
CA GLN A 106 5.80 -8.84 -8.87
C GLN A 106 4.92 -8.92 -10.11
N THR A 107 5.27 -9.77 -11.08
CA THR A 107 4.46 -10.00 -12.27
C THR A 107 3.16 -10.72 -11.91
N GLN A 108 3.23 -11.76 -11.08
CA GLN A 108 2.05 -12.47 -10.59
C GLN A 108 1.11 -11.54 -9.80
N LEU A 109 1.65 -10.68 -8.93
CA LEU A 109 0.86 -9.69 -8.20
C LEU A 109 0.15 -8.71 -9.16
N LYS A 110 0.83 -8.22 -10.20
CA LYS A 110 0.20 -7.37 -11.23
C LYS A 110 -0.93 -8.10 -11.93
N ASP A 111 -0.78 -9.39 -12.20
CA ASP A 111 -1.83 -10.20 -12.82
C ASP A 111 -3.03 -10.37 -11.89
N VAL A 112 -2.82 -10.65 -10.60
CA VAL A 112 -3.88 -10.67 -9.58
C VAL A 112 -4.65 -9.34 -9.57
N PHE A 113 -3.96 -8.20 -9.46
CA PHE A 113 -4.63 -6.89 -9.48
C PHE A 113 -5.38 -6.59 -10.77
N LYS A 114 -4.87 -7.05 -11.91
CA LYS A 114 -5.53 -6.88 -13.21
C LYS A 114 -6.84 -7.65 -13.26
N VAL A 115 -6.85 -8.90 -12.83
CA VAL A 115 -8.07 -9.75 -12.79
C VAL A 115 -9.04 -9.22 -11.74
N ARG A 116 -8.56 -8.90 -10.52
CA ARG A 116 -9.38 -8.26 -9.47
C ARG A 116 -10.07 -7.00 -9.98
N THR A 117 -9.35 -6.13 -10.69
CA THR A 117 -9.94 -4.89 -11.23
C THR A 117 -11.05 -5.19 -12.25
N LYS A 118 -10.90 -6.22 -13.07
CA LYS A 118 -11.95 -6.63 -14.02
C LYS A 118 -13.18 -7.15 -13.30
N LEU A 119 -12.99 -8.03 -12.31
CA LEU A 119 -14.07 -8.60 -11.51
C LEU A 119 -14.83 -7.50 -10.76
N LEU A 120 -14.10 -6.59 -10.07
CA LEU A 120 -14.74 -5.49 -9.34
C LEU A 120 -15.58 -4.59 -10.26
N LYS A 121 -15.14 -4.33 -11.50
CA LYS A 121 -15.94 -3.57 -12.48
C LYS A 121 -17.21 -4.32 -12.90
N ALA A 122 -17.15 -5.63 -13.02
CA ALA A 122 -18.32 -6.44 -13.31
C ALA A 122 -19.31 -6.43 -12.12
N LEU A 123 -18.79 -6.63 -10.90
CA LEU A 123 -19.59 -6.56 -9.68
C LEU A 123 -20.15 -5.15 -9.42
N GLU A 124 -19.46 -4.07 -9.78
CA GLU A 124 -19.98 -2.70 -9.74
C GLU A 124 -21.21 -2.54 -10.63
N LYS A 125 -21.17 -3.15 -11.82
CA LYS A 125 -22.28 -3.12 -12.76
C LYS A 125 -23.49 -3.90 -12.24
N ASP A 126 -23.27 -5.09 -11.70
CA ASP A 126 -24.35 -5.98 -11.25
C ASP A 126 -24.95 -5.48 -9.93
N SER A 127 -24.13 -5.08 -8.96
CA SER A 127 -24.58 -4.62 -7.64
C SER A 127 -25.07 -3.18 -7.61
N GLY A 128 -24.63 -2.34 -8.55
CA GLY A 128 -24.85 -0.90 -8.54
C GLY A 128 -24.07 -0.14 -7.45
N LEU A 129 -23.16 -0.81 -6.72
CA LEU A 129 -22.27 -0.18 -5.73
C LEU A 129 -21.04 0.38 -6.40
N LYS A 130 -20.40 1.36 -5.77
CA LYS A 130 -19.16 1.97 -6.30
C LYS A 130 -17.92 1.26 -5.80
N ILE A 131 -16.90 1.15 -6.64
CA ILE A 131 -15.58 0.62 -6.26
C ILE A 131 -14.89 1.56 -5.27
N LYS A 132 -15.05 2.88 -5.47
CA LYS A 132 -14.44 3.92 -4.62
C LYS A 132 -15.47 4.89 -4.09
N ARG A 133 -15.25 5.37 -2.85
CA ARG A 133 -16.08 6.40 -2.22
C ARG A 133 -15.95 7.74 -2.95
N THR A 134 -17.09 8.35 -3.27
CA THR A 134 -17.13 9.74 -3.72
C THR A 134 -17.54 10.63 -2.55
N SER A 135 -16.70 11.63 -2.22
CA SER A 135 -16.85 12.57 -1.10
C SER A 135 -17.92 13.63 -1.39
N LEU A 136 -19.19 13.29 -1.35
CA LEU A 136 -20.31 14.24 -1.51
C LEU A 136 -21.35 14.14 -0.39
N GLY A 137 -20.92 13.85 0.85
CA GLY A 137 -21.77 13.97 2.04
C GLY A 137 -22.92 12.96 2.15
N LYS A 138 -23.08 12.04 1.20
CA LYS A 138 -24.01 10.90 1.29
C LYS A 138 -23.26 9.64 1.66
N THR A 139 -23.84 8.82 2.52
CA THR A 139 -23.32 7.48 2.80
C THR A 139 -23.35 6.66 1.52
N VAL A 140 -22.20 6.50 0.88
CA VAL A 140 -22.04 5.65 -0.30
C VAL A 140 -21.41 4.35 0.19
N TYR A 141 -22.09 3.24 -0.03
CA TYR A 141 -21.54 1.92 0.25
C TYR A 141 -20.42 1.64 -0.77
N GLU A 142 -19.25 1.29 -0.27
CA GLU A 142 -18.15 0.81 -1.10
C GLU A 142 -18.32 -0.70 -1.33
N LEU A 143 -17.98 -1.18 -2.54
CA LEU A 143 -18.26 -2.55 -2.95
C LEU A 143 -17.55 -3.57 -2.05
N GLU A 144 -16.23 -3.57 -1.98
CA GLU A 144 -15.46 -4.57 -1.20
C GLU A 144 -15.72 -4.50 0.30
N PRO A 145 -15.71 -3.33 0.96
CA PRO A 145 -16.06 -3.25 2.39
C PRO A 145 -17.48 -3.75 2.68
N THR A 146 -18.39 -3.65 1.71
CA THR A 146 -19.76 -4.16 1.88
C THR A 146 -19.78 -5.69 1.82
N ILE A 147 -19.05 -6.31 0.90
CA ILE A 147 -18.89 -7.78 0.86
C ILE A 147 -18.29 -8.30 2.17
N VAL A 148 -17.19 -7.72 2.62
CA VAL A 148 -16.50 -8.08 3.86
C VAL A 148 -17.48 -8.03 5.06
N LYS A 149 -18.24 -6.94 5.16
CA LYS A 149 -19.23 -6.76 6.22
C LYS A 149 -20.39 -7.77 6.14
N ASP A 150 -20.90 -8.03 4.94
CA ASP A 150 -22.08 -8.88 4.76
C ASP A 150 -21.78 -10.35 5.00
N PHE A 151 -20.54 -10.80 4.77
CA PHE A 151 -20.10 -12.16 5.09
C PHE A 151 -19.45 -12.29 6.46
N ASP A 152 -19.18 -11.17 7.16
CA ASP A 152 -18.42 -11.14 8.41
C ASP A 152 -16.97 -11.67 8.22
N PHE A 153 -16.36 -11.30 7.11
CA PHE A 153 -15.03 -11.75 6.73
C PHE A 153 -13.92 -11.10 7.55
N ASN A 154 -12.84 -11.83 7.72
CA ASN A 154 -11.62 -11.27 8.25
C ASN A 154 -10.85 -10.54 7.14
N GLU A 155 -10.70 -9.22 7.24
CA GLU A 155 -9.97 -8.39 6.27
C GLU A 155 -8.51 -8.86 6.03
N LYS A 156 -7.96 -9.64 6.96
CA LYS A 156 -6.57 -10.11 6.90
C LYS A 156 -6.40 -11.47 6.21
N ASP A 157 -7.49 -12.18 5.90
CA ASP A 157 -7.44 -13.55 5.37
C ASP A 157 -8.20 -13.68 4.05
N ILE A 158 -7.61 -13.09 3.02
CA ILE A 158 -8.25 -12.96 1.70
C ILE A 158 -8.46 -14.30 1.03
N LEU A 159 -7.47 -15.21 1.11
CA LEU A 159 -7.58 -16.52 0.46
C LEU A 159 -8.72 -17.33 1.07
N SER A 160 -8.86 -17.34 2.40
CA SER A 160 -9.97 -17.97 3.09
C SER A 160 -11.31 -17.36 2.71
N ASN A 161 -11.37 -16.02 2.64
CA ASN A 161 -12.57 -15.30 2.23
C ASN A 161 -12.97 -15.63 0.77
N LEU A 162 -12.00 -15.72 -0.15
CA LEU A 162 -12.26 -16.11 -1.54
C LEU A 162 -12.75 -17.55 -1.63
N MET A 163 -12.18 -18.47 -0.85
CA MET A 163 -12.62 -19.87 -0.82
C MET A 163 -14.03 -20.00 -0.24
N GLU A 164 -14.38 -19.23 0.79
CA GLU A 164 -15.73 -19.19 1.35
C GLU A 164 -16.73 -18.65 0.34
N LEU A 165 -16.39 -17.57 -0.38
CA LEU A 165 -17.22 -17.04 -1.47
C LEU A 165 -17.37 -18.04 -2.62
N ALA A 166 -16.32 -18.77 -2.98
CA ALA A 166 -16.37 -19.79 -4.02
C ALA A 166 -17.30 -20.96 -3.68
N SER A 167 -17.34 -21.33 -2.38
CA SER A 167 -18.18 -22.44 -1.89
C SER A 167 -19.61 -22.02 -1.54
N TYR A 168 -19.91 -20.70 -1.53
CA TYR A 168 -21.22 -20.23 -1.15
C TYR A 168 -22.26 -20.47 -2.26
N GLU A 169 -23.31 -21.22 -1.94
CA GLU A 169 -24.44 -21.46 -2.82
C GLU A 169 -25.62 -20.55 -2.40
N PRO A 170 -26.03 -19.57 -3.23
CA PRO A 170 -27.17 -18.74 -2.92
C PRO A 170 -28.48 -19.55 -2.95
N GLU A 171 -29.35 -19.31 -1.97
CA GLU A 171 -30.66 -19.98 -1.88
C GLU A 171 -31.60 -19.56 -3.03
N ILE A 172 -31.38 -18.35 -3.59
CA ILE A 172 -32.10 -17.84 -4.76
C ILE A 172 -31.10 -17.18 -5.73
N GLU A 173 -31.40 -17.21 -7.01
CA GLU A 173 -30.62 -16.52 -8.05
C GLU A 173 -31.13 -15.08 -8.20
N CYS A 174 -30.25 -14.10 -7.97
CA CYS A 174 -30.58 -12.68 -7.93
C CYS A 174 -29.57 -11.82 -8.71
N SER A 175 -28.92 -12.35 -9.73
CA SER A 175 -27.84 -11.65 -10.46
C SER A 175 -28.31 -10.39 -11.21
N ASP A 176 -29.59 -10.30 -11.51
CA ASP A 176 -30.23 -9.17 -12.19
C ASP A 176 -30.78 -8.11 -11.22
N ILE A 177 -30.72 -8.34 -9.91
CA ILE A 177 -31.24 -7.44 -8.88
C ILE A 177 -30.09 -6.62 -8.29
N PRO A 178 -30.04 -5.28 -8.49
CA PRO A 178 -28.96 -4.48 -7.93
C PRO A 178 -29.06 -4.36 -6.40
N TYR A 179 -27.98 -4.67 -5.71
CA TYR A 179 -27.85 -4.50 -4.26
C TYR A 179 -28.18 -3.07 -3.82
N SER A 180 -27.66 -2.08 -4.55
CA SER A 180 -27.86 -0.65 -4.24
C SER A 180 -29.33 -0.22 -4.28
N VAL A 181 -30.20 -0.94 -4.98
CA VAL A 181 -31.65 -0.67 -5.05
C VAL A 181 -32.34 -1.22 -3.83
N ILE A 182 -32.14 -2.50 -3.51
CA ILE A 182 -32.81 -3.14 -2.36
C ILE A 182 -32.36 -2.49 -1.04
N PHE A 183 -31.10 -2.16 -0.90
CA PHE A 183 -30.53 -1.61 0.33
C PHE A 183 -30.40 -0.08 0.32
N ASP A 184 -31.12 0.61 -0.59
CA ASP A 184 -31.33 2.05 -0.49
C ASP A 184 -32.13 2.39 0.79
N ASP A 185 -31.75 3.47 1.47
CA ASP A 185 -32.37 3.88 2.74
C ASP A 185 -33.87 4.06 2.64
N THR A 186 -34.40 4.49 1.48
CA THR A 186 -35.83 4.73 1.27
C THR A 186 -36.58 3.41 1.04
N VAL A 187 -35.99 2.49 0.31
CA VAL A 187 -36.49 1.13 0.07
C VAL A 187 -36.47 0.32 1.36
N LEU A 188 -35.37 0.38 2.12
CA LEU A 188 -35.23 -0.28 3.43
C LEU A 188 -36.30 0.20 4.44
N LYS A 189 -36.62 1.50 4.45
CA LYS A 189 -37.71 2.02 5.28
C LYS A 189 -39.08 1.40 4.91
N LYS A 190 -39.31 1.17 3.62
CA LYS A 190 -40.50 0.52 3.13
C LYS A 190 -40.54 -0.96 3.50
N ILE A 191 -39.41 -1.66 3.30
CA ILE A 191 -39.27 -3.08 3.70
C ILE A 191 -39.51 -3.25 5.21
N LYS A 192 -39.07 -2.31 6.04
CA LYS A 192 -39.24 -2.34 7.51
C LYS A 192 -40.61 -1.90 7.98
N ASP A 193 -41.50 -1.48 7.09
CA ASP A 193 -42.88 -1.12 7.45
C ASP A 193 -43.65 -2.33 7.98
N THR A 194 -44.42 -2.14 9.07
CA THR A 194 -45.13 -3.24 9.75
C THR A 194 -46.13 -3.95 8.82
N LYS A 195 -46.91 -3.19 8.02
CA LYS A 195 -47.89 -3.76 7.11
C LYS A 195 -47.21 -4.54 5.98
N PHE A 196 -46.06 -4.07 5.52
CA PHE A 196 -45.26 -4.78 4.52
C PHE A 196 -44.76 -6.11 5.08
N GLN A 197 -44.26 -6.13 6.32
CA GLN A 197 -43.80 -7.35 6.97
C GLN A 197 -44.93 -8.34 7.29
N GLU A 198 -46.12 -7.86 7.61
CA GLU A 198 -47.33 -8.70 7.74
C GLU A 198 -47.67 -9.33 6.39
N GLY A 199 -47.71 -8.54 5.32
CA GLY A 199 -47.97 -9.04 3.96
C GLY A 199 -46.92 -10.10 3.51
N ILE A 200 -45.64 -9.96 3.89
CA ILE A 200 -44.61 -10.98 3.62
C ILE A 200 -44.96 -12.31 4.31
N ARG A 201 -45.37 -12.30 5.58
CA ARG A 201 -45.77 -13.53 6.30
C ARG A 201 -46.95 -14.24 5.63
N ASP A 202 -47.98 -13.49 5.24
CA ASP A 202 -49.13 -14.04 4.54
C ASP A 202 -48.72 -14.62 3.17
N PHE A 203 -47.78 -13.94 2.48
CA PHE A 203 -47.23 -14.41 1.22
C PHE A 203 -46.48 -15.73 1.37
N ILE A 204 -45.58 -15.84 2.39
CA ILE A 204 -44.84 -17.07 2.66
C ILE A 204 -45.79 -18.24 2.88
N THR A 205 -46.83 -18.05 3.70
CA THR A 205 -47.82 -19.07 3.96
C THR A 205 -48.55 -19.50 2.69
N SER A 206 -49.05 -18.55 1.90
CA SER A 206 -49.76 -18.82 0.64
C SER A 206 -48.87 -19.47 -0.42
N SER A 207 -47.60 -19.09 -0.45
CA SER A 207 -46.59 -19.68 -1.38
C SER A 207 -46.26 -21.11 -1.01
N ASP A 208 -46.10 -21.42 0.29
CA ASP A 208 -45.87 -22.79 0.77
C ASP A 208 -47.04 -23.73 0.40
N GLU A 209 -48.31 -23.24 0.43
CA GLU A 209 -49.47 -23.97 -0.04
C GLU A 209 -49.44 -24.26 -1.54
N ILE A 210 -49.03 -23.27 -2.34
CA ILE A 210 -48.86 -23.44 -3.79
C ILE A 210 -47.76 -24.43 -4.11
N TYR A 211 -46.59 -24.31 -3.48
CA TYR A 211 -45.51 -25.25 -3.71
C TYR A 211 -45.89 -26.68 -3.35
N SER A 212 -46.63 -26.86 -2.27
CA SER A 212 -47.15 -28.17 -1.86
C SER A 212 -48.18 -28.76 -2.85
N SER A 213 -48.77 -27.93 -3.73
CA SER A 213 -49.68 -28.40 -4.79
C SER A 213 -48.97 -29.05 -5.98
N PHE A 214 -47.64 -28.95 -6.06
CA PHE A 214 -46.82 -29.57 -7.11
C PHE A 214 -46.04 -30.73 -6.53
N GLU A 215 -46.32 -31.98 -6.95
CA GLU A 215 -45.65 -33.20 -6.43
C GLU A 215 -44.13 -33.20 -6.60
N TYR A 216 -43.61 -32.45 -7.57
CA TYR A 216 -42.19 -32.39 -7.85
C TYR A 216 -41.46 -31.27 -7.12
N LEU A 217 -42.15 -30.38 -6.41
CA LEU A 217 -41.52 -29.35 -5.58
C LEU A 217 -41.49 -29.82 -4.12
N GLU A 218 -40.32 -29.81 -3.53
CA GLU A 218 -40.12 -30.24 -2.16
C GLU A 218 -39.21 -29.23 -1.45
N LYS A 219 -39.70 -28.72 -0.30
CA LYS A 219 -38.94 -27.75 0.51
C LYS A 219 -37.61 -28.35 0.96
N GLY A 220 -36.51 -27.65 0.60
CA GLY A 220 -35.14 -28.12 0.90
C GLY A 220 -34.52 -29.05 -0.15
N ASN A 221 -35.31 -29.62 -1.06
CA ASN A 221 -34.82 -30.51 -2.13
C ASN A 221 -34.93 -29.83 -3.50
N LEU A 222 -36.06 -29.88 -4.18
CA LEU A 222 -36.30 -29.22 -5.46
C LEU A 222 -37.27 -28.03 -5.25
N THR A 223 -36.73 -26.83 -5.28
CA THR A 223 -37.48 -25.57 -5.15
C THR A 223 -37.59 -24.87 -6.51
N LEU A 224 -38.45 -23.85 -6.62
CA LEU A 224 -38.58 -23.06 -7.85
C LEU A 224 -37.25 -22.44 -8.30
N PRO A 225 -36.39 -21.82 -7.42
CA PRO A 225 -35.06 -21.35 -7.81
C PRO A 225 -34.17 -22.48 -8.36
N LYS A 226 -34.11 -23.63 -7.69
CA LYS A 226 -33.34 -24.78 -8.18
C LYS A 226 -33.85 -25.31 -9.53
N LEU A 227 -35.15 -25.26 -9.77
CA LEU A 227 -35.73 -25.63 -11.06
C LEU A 227 -35.33 -24.65 -12.18
N LYS A 228 -35.27 -23.35 -11.88
CA LYS A 228 -34.73 -22.33 -12.79
C LYS A 228 -33.26 -22.54 -13.09
N ASP A 229 -32.45 -22.82 -12.07
CA ASP A 229 -31.01 -23.11 -12.24
C ASP A 229 -30.76 -24.39 -13.04
N LEU A 230 -31.56 -25.44 -12.77
CA LEU A 230 -31.51 -26.65 -13.57
C LEU A 230 -31.79 -26.36 -15.05
N LYS A 231 -32.83 -25.56 -15.36
CA LYS A 231 -33.10 -25.13 -16.74
C LYS A 231 -31.90 -24.43 -17.36
N LYS A 232 -31.29 -23.44 -16.67
CA LYS A 232 -30.11 -22.72 -17.18
C LYS A 232 -28.96 -23.68 -17.50
N SER A 233 -28.67 -24.64 -16.61
CA SER A 233 -27.61 -25.65 -16.80
C SER A 233 -27.91 -26.55 -17.99
N LEU A 234 -29.16 -27.07 -18.10
CA LEU A 234 -29.56 -27.94 -19.20
C LEU A 234 -29.47 -27.25 -20.57
N VAL A 235 -29.79 -25.97 -20.64
CA VAL A 235 -29.66 -25.15 -21.86
C VAL A 235 -28.17 -24.95 -22.22
N LYS A 236 -27.35 -24.57 -21.24
CA LYS A 236 -25.90 -24.36 -21.42
C LYS A 236 -25.20 -25.61 -21.95
N ASP A 237 -25.57 -26.77 -21.43
CA ASP A 237 -24.95 -28.06 -21.78
C ASP A 237 -25.55 -28.72 -23.03
N ALA A 238 -26.43 -28.00 -23.73
CA ALA A 238 -27.13 -28.51 -24.92
C ALA A 238 -27.84 -29.86 -24.65
N PHE A 239 -28.36 -30.04 -23.44
CA PHE A 239 -28.93 -31.30 -22.95
C PHE A 239 -30.07 -31.81 -23.86
N PHE A 240 -31.01 -30.96 -24.19
CA PHE A 240 -32.16 -31.31 -25.04
C PHE A 240 -31.78 -31.56 -26.52
N VAL A 241 -30.73 -30.94 -27.01
CA VAL A 241 -30.24 -31.15 -28.39
C VAL A 241 -29.80 -32.61 -28.58
N LYS A 242 -29.36 -33.27 -27.52
CA LYS A 242 -28.96 -34.70 -27.51
C LYS A 242 -30.14 -35.65 -27.34
N GLN A 243 -31.39 -35.18 -27.52
CA GLN A 243 -32.64 -35.94 -27.32
C GLN A 243 -32.83 -36.51 -25.92
N ASN A 244 -32.21 -35.88 -24.91
CA ASN A 244 -32.43 -36.19 -23.52
C ASN A 244 -33.77 -35.59 -23.06
N LYS A 245 -34.31 -36.10 -21.98
CA LYS A 245 -35.56 -35.65 -21.38
C LYS A 245 -35.46 -35.52 -19.88
N VAL A 246 -36.20 -34.57 -19.31
CA VAL A 246 -36.41 -34.42 -17.87
C VAL A 246 -37.76 -34.98 -17.51
N ILE A 247 -37.85 -35.74 -16.44
CA ILE A 247 -39.14 -36.24 -15.88
C ILE A 247 -39.30 -35.66 -14.50
N LEU A 248 -40.35 -34.84 -14.30
CA LEU A 248 -40.75 -34.35 -13.00
C LEU A 248 -41.88 -35.22 -12.47
N SER A 249 -41.92 -35.52 -11.15
CA SER A 249 -42.94 -36.38 -10.55
C SER A 249 -44.34 -35.88 -10.90
N GLY A 250 -45.21 -36.78 -11.37
CA GLY A 250 -46.57 -36.43 -11.76
C GLY A 250 -46.72 -35.65 -13.07
N GLN A 251 -45.63 -35.51 -13.87
CA GLN A 251 -45.64 -34.78 -15.14
C GLN A 251 -45.21 -35.64 -16.31
N ASP A 252 -45.63 -35.26 -17.52
CA ASP A 252 -45.10 -35.83 -18.75
C ASP A 252 -43.62 -35.51 -18.99
N ALA A 253 -42.97 -36.33 -19.80
CA ALA A 253 -41.54 -36.12 -20.11
C ALA A 253 -41.31 -34.81 -20.84
N ILE A 254 -40.50 -33.93 -20.28
CA ILE A 254 -40.06 -32.65 -20.81
C ILE A 254 -38.91 -32.89 -21.78
N THR A 255 -39.14 -32.58 -23.06
CA THR A 255 -38.17 -32.88 -24.15
C THR A 255 -37.50 -31.64 -24.72
N ASN A 256 -37.86 -30.47 -24.29
CA ASN A 256 -37.30 -29.19 -24.74
C ASN A 256 -37.30 -28.14 -23.63
N SER A 257 -36.53 -27.06 -23.85
CA SER A 257 -36.39 -25.94 -22.93
C SER A 257 -37.68 -25.16 -22.73
N GLU A 258 -38.49 -25.03 -23.78
CA GLU A 258 -39.74 -24.28 -23.79
C GLU A 258 -40.82 -24.95 -22.91
N ALA A 259 -40.89 -26.29 -22.94
CA ALA A 259 -41.79 -27.02 -22.07
C ALA A 259 -41.41 -26.89 -20.58
N LEU A 260 -40.08 -26.90 -20.26
CA LEU A 260 -39.63 -26.65 -18.89
C LEU A 260 -39.93 -25.22 -18.45
N GLU A 261 -39.80 -24.24 -19.35
CA GLU A 261 -40.18 -22.86 -19.08
C GLU A 261 -41.69 -22.72 -18.78
N GLN A 262 -42.54 -23.43 -19.50
CA GLN A 262 -43.98 -23.41 -19.25
C GLN A 262 -44.32 -23.91 -17.83
N HIS A 263 -43.63 -24.93 -17.34
CA HIS A 263 -43.83 -25.41 -15.95
C HIS A 263 -43.41 -24.32 -14.94
N ILE A 264 -42.25 -23.66 -15.13
CA ILE A 264 -41.79 -22.57 -14.30
C ILE A 264 -42.80 -21.42 -14.29
N SER A 265 -43.20 -20.94 -15.46
CA SER A 265 -44.13 -19.83 -15.62
C SER A 265 -45.51 -20.14 -15.02
N ASN A 266 -45.97 -21.39 -15.05
CA ASN A 266 -47.23 -21.80 -14.41
C ASN A 266 -47.17 -21.64 -12.87
N ILE A 267 -46.01 -22.01 -12.27
CA ILE A 267 -45.82 -21.85 -10.83
C ILE A 267 -45.80 -20.36 -10.48
N GLU A 268 -45.01 -19.55 -11.22
CA GLU A 268 -44.96 -18.09 -11.03
C GLU A 268 -46.31 -17.41 -11.15
N THR A 269 -47.08 -17.75 -12.18
CA THR A 269 -48.42 -17.21 -12.39
C THR A 269 -49.35 -17.53 -11.22
N LYS A 270 -49.32 -18.75 -10.70
CA LYS A 270 -50.12 -19.12 -9.54
C LYS A 270 -49.74 -18.32 -8.30
N ILE A 271 -48.45 -18.07 -8.07
CA ILE A 271 -47.93 -17.24 -6.97
C ILE A 271 -48.44 -15.79 -7.11
N GLN A 272 -48.31 -15.20 -8.29
CA GLN A 272 -48.73 -13.81 -8.58
C GLN A 272 -50.25 -13.59 -8.47
N GLN A 273 -51.03 -14.63 -8.66
CA GLN A 273 -52.49 -14.58 -8.53
C GLN A 273 -52.97 -14.63 -7.07
N THR A 274 -52.12 -14.92 -6.10
CA THR A 274 -52.55 -14.99 -4.69
C THR A 274 -52.98 -13.63 -4.15
N PRO A 275 -54.00 -13.60 -3.24
CA PRO A 275 -54.37 -12.36 -2.56
C PRO A 275 -53.23 -11.71 -1.80
N ALA A 276 -52.33 -12.51 -1.21
CA ALA A 276 -51.15 -12.06 -0.45
C ALA A 276 -50.14 -11.33 -1.35
N TYR A 277 -49.87 -11.86 -2.55
CA TYR A 277 -49.01 -11.19 -3.53
C TYR A 277 -49.58 -9.83 -3.94
N LYS A 278 -50.90 -9.80 -4.29
CA LYS A 278 -51.57 -8.56 -4.66
C LYS A 278 -51.64 -7.53 -3.53
N ALA A 279 -51.72 -7.97 -2.28
CA ALA A 279 -51.68 -7.08 -1.12
C ALA A 279 -50.30 -6.41 -0.99
N ILE A 280 -49.20 -7.16 -1.14
CA ILE A 280 -47.84 -6.61 -1.16
C ILE A 280 -47.68 -5.64 -2.33
N GLU A 281 -48.11 -6.01 -3.52
CA GLU A 281 -48.04 -5.17 -4.72
C GLU A 281 -48.73 -3.81 -4.50
N ASN A 282 -49.94 -3.82 -3.87
CA ASN A 282 -50.67 -2.60 -3.55
C ASN A 282 -49.93 -1.68 -2.55
N LEU A 283 -49.16 -2.24 -1.63
CA LEU A 283 -48.36 -1.47 -0.69
C LEU A 283 -47.16 -0.75 -1.37
N LEU A 284 -46.81 -1.15 -2.59
CA LEU A 284 -45.67 -0.64 -3.35
C LEU A 284 -46.06 0.37 -4.46
N ASN A 285 -47.32 0.80 -4.53
CA ASN A 285 -47.80 1.70 -5.58
C ASN A 285 -47.39 3.18 -5.42
N ASP A 286 -46.50 3.51 -4.47
CA ASP A 286 -45.97 4.85 -4.32
C ASP A 286 -44.62 5.01 -5.07
N SER A 287 -44.18 6.25 -5.31
CA SER A 287 -42.94 6.54 -6.03
C SER A 287 -41.68 5.91 -5.45
N LYS A 288 -41.73 5.48 -4.20
CA LYS A 288 -40.60 4.82 -3.47
C LYS A 288 -40.71 3.30 -3.57
N GLY A 289 -41.90 2.77 -3.74
CA GLY A 289 -42.15 1.34 -3.87
C GLY A 289 -42.08 0.81 -5.29
N ILE A 290 -42.22 1.66 -6.31
CA ILE A 290 -42.28 1.23 -7.72
C ILE A 290 -41.07 0.41 -8.12
N VAL A 291 -39.86 0.82 -7.72
CA VAL A 291 -38.61 0.08 -8.08
C VAL A 291 -38.58 -1.30 -7.42
N LEU A 292 -39.06 -1.39 -6.16
CA LEU A 292 -39.16 -2.67 -5.47
C LEU A 292 -40.28 -3.53 -6.08
N LYS A 293 -41.36 -2.91 -6.54
CA LYS A 293 -42.45 -3.57 -7.25
C LYS A 293 -41.97 -4.24 -8.53
N ASP A 294 -41.21 -3.52 -9.37
CA ASP A 294 -40.63 -4.06 -10.62
C ASP A 294 -39.76 -5.29 -10.34
N ILE A 295 -38.97 -5.25 -9.25
CA ILE A 295 -38.11 -6.38 -8.84
C ILE A 295 -38.99 -7.59 -8.42
N ILE A 296 -39.99 -7.36 -7.61
CA ILE A 296 -40.91 -8.40 -7.13
C ILE A 296 -41.74 -9.01 -8.26
N GLU A 297 -42.20 -8.21 -9.22
CA GLU A 297 -42.90 -8.70 -10.40
C GLU A 297 -42.05 -9.63 -11.24
N THR A 298 -40.77 -9.31 -11.38
CA THR A 298 -39.81 -10.13 -12.14
C THR A 298 -39.36 -11.35 -11.36
N ASN A 299 -39.17 -11.21 -10.04
CA ASN A 299 -38.62 -12.24 -9.14
C ASN A 299 -39.49 -12.39 -7.89
N PRO A 300 -40.69 -13.00 -8.00
CA PRO A 300 -41.63 -13.09 -6.86
C PRO A 300 -41.06 -13.83 -5.65
N GLU A 301 -40.14 -14.76 -5.85
CA GLU A 301 -39.48 -15.51 -4.80
C GLU A 301 -38.64 -14.65 -3.84
N ILE A 302 -38.24 -13.43 -4.25
CA ILE A 302 -37.49 -12.53 -3.38
C ILE A 302 -38.32 -12.05 -2.18
N ILE A 303 -39.66 -12.04 -2.29
CA ILE A 303 -40.54 -11.53 -1.24
C ILE A 303 -40.25 -12.19 0.10
N GLY A 304 -40.08 -13.52 0.11
CA GLY A 304 -39.75 -14.27 1.32
C GLY A 304 -38.43 -13.86 1.96
N PHE A 305 -37.47 -13.33 1.17
CA PHE A 305 -36.18 -12.86 1.64
C PHE A 305 -36.17 -11.39 2.07
N LEU A 306 -37.27 -10.66 1.81
CA LEU A 306 -37.45 -9.30 2.33
C LEU A 306 -37.94 -9.27 3.79
N ALA A 307 -38.20 -10.42 4.40
CA ALA A 307 -38.47 -10.54 5.84
C ALA A 307 -37.22 -10.08 6.64
N LEU A 308 -37.46 -9.39 7.78
CA LEU A 308 -36.35 -8.74 8.53
C LEU A 308 -35.26 -9.71 8.99
N ASP A 309 -35.65 -10.92 9.36
CA ASP A 309 -34.74 -12.00 9.76
C ASP A 309 -34.00 -12.63 8.58
N LYS A 310 -34.44 -12.42 7.35
CA LYS A 310 -33.89 -12.96 6.11
C LYS A 310 -33.01 -11.95 5.33
N LEU A 311 -33.02 -10.68 5.72
CA LEU A 311 -32.28 -9.65 4.98
C LEU A 311 -30.79 -9.94 4.91
N GLN A 312 -30.20 -10.53 5.94
CA GLN A 312 -28.77 -10.89 5.91
C GLN A 312 -28.51 -12.06 4.93
N THR A 313 -29.42 -13.03 4.88
CA THR A 313 -29.36 -14.12 3.87
C THR A 313 -29.50 -13.54 2.46
N LEU A 314 -30.43 -12.60 2.25
CA LEU A 314 -30.60 -11.94 0.95
C LEU A 314 -29.33 -11.24 0.48
N LYS A 315 -28.62 -10.54 1.36
CA LYS A 315 -27.35 -9.90 1.02
C LYS A 315 -26.34 -10.92 0.52
N LYS A 316 -26.19 -12.03 1.23
CA LYS A 316 -25.28 -13.11 0.83
C LYS A 316 -25.72 -13.77 -0.49
N CYS A 317 -27.02 -13.96 -0.70
CA CYS A 317 -27.56 -14.47 -1.97
C CYS A 317 -27.25 -13.55 -3.16
N LEU A 318 -27.40 -12.23 -2.99
CA LEU A 318 -27.05 -11.26 -4.03
C LEU A 318 -25.58 -11.37 -4.40
N TRP A 319 -24.67 -11.34 -3.42
CA TRP A 319 -23.25 -11.48 -3.69
C TRP A 319 -22.90 -12.83 -4.32
N GLY A 320 -23.44 -13.93 -3.83
CA GLY A 320 -23.25 -15.27 -4.41
C GLY A 320 -23.71 -15.33 -5.86
N SER A 321 -24.87 -14.72 -6.17
CA SER A 321 -25.42 -14.67 -7.53
C SER A 321 -24.55 -13.83 -8.47
N TYR A 322 -24.05 -12.66 -8.05
CA TYR A 322 -23.15 -11.85 -8.86
C TYR A 322 -21.82 -12.57 -9.13
N ILE A 323 -21.26 -13.27 -8.13
CA ILE A 323 -20.04 -14.05 -8.30
C ILE A 323 -20.27 -15.20 -9.27
N ARG A 324 -21.37 -15.91 -9.15
CA ARG A 324 -21.74 -16.99 -10.07
C ARG A 324 -21.97 -16.49 -11.49
N HIS A 325 -22.61 -15.32 -11.64
CA HIS A 325 -22.76 -14.66 -12.94
C HIS A 325 -21.42 -14.31 -13.59
N ASN A 326 -20.40 -13.99 -12.78
CA ASN A 326 -19.04 -13.67 -13.20
C ASN A 326 -18.04 -14.81 -12.89
N SER A 327 -18.48 -16.07 -12.87
CA SER A 327 -17.68 -17.21 -12.40
C SER A 327 -16.31 -17.32 -13.09
N ILE A 328 -16.23 -17.08 -14.41
CA ILE A 328 -14.96 -17.15 -15.16
C ILE A 328 -13.92 -16.17 -14.60
N LEU A 329 -14.34 -14.92 -14.30
CA LEU A 329 -13.41 -13.92 -13.74
C LEU A 329 -13.07 -14.22 -12.28
N PHE A 330 -14.02 -14.78 -11.55
CA PHE A 330 -13.82 -15.14 -10.15
C PHE A 330 -12.88 -16.34 -10.02
N GLU A 331 -13.07 -17.38 -10.82
CA GLU A 331 -12.17 -18.55 -10.89
C GLU A 331 -10.76 -18.13 -11.32
N GLU A 332 -10.63 -17.29 -12.38
CA GLU A 332 -9.35 -16.72 -12.77
C GLU A 332 -8.66 -15.97 -11.63
N LEU A 333 -9.42 -15.22 -10.81
CA LEU A 333 -8.88 -14.52 -9.65
C LEU A 333 -8.39 -15.51 -8.57
N CYS A 334 -9.19 -16.53 -8.26
CA CYS A 334 -8.83 -17.55 -7.28
C CYS A 334 -7.55 -18.30 -7.69
N ASP A 335 -7.44 -18.71 -8.96
CA ASP A 335 -6.26 -19.40 -9.49
C ASP A 335 -5.03 -18.52 -9.39
N LYS A 336 -5.12 -17.27 -9.88
CA LYS A 336 -4.00 -16.31 -9.80
C LYS A 336 -3.60 -16.00 -8.36
N TYR A 337 -4.56 -15.97 -7.46
CA TYR A 337 -4.29 -15.72 -6.05
C TYR A 337 -3.63 -16.93 -5.37
N ASN A 338 -4.03 -18.14 -5.71
CA ASN A 338 -3.40 -19.38 -5.24
C ASN A 338 -1.95 -19.47 -5.72
N ASP A 339 -1.71 -19.30 -7.04
CA ASP A 339 -0.36 -19.29 -7.62
C ASP A 339 0.54 -18.29 -6.90
N PHE A 340 0.02 -17.10 -6.65
CA PHE A 340 0.72 -16.03 -5.95
C PHE A 340 0.98 -16.37 -4.47
N SER A 341 0.00 -16.95 -3.77
CA SER A 341 0.16 -17.38 -2.36
C SER A 341 1.22 -18.48 -2.22
N GLU A 342 1.21 -19.47 -3.12
CA GLU A 342 2.22 -20.53 -3.14
C GLU A 342 3.63 -19.97 -3.41
N ALA A 343 3.75 -19.03 -4.34
CA ALA A 343 5.01 -18.37 -4.63
C ALA A 343 5.55 -17.56 -3.43
N ILE A 344 4.66 -16.94 -2.65
CA ILE A 344 5.03 -16.24 -1.42
C ILE A 344 5.42 -17.22 -0.32
N ASP A 345 4.68 -18.33 -0.16
CA ASP A 345 5.00 -19.34 0.85
C ASP A 345 6.34 -20.04 0.57
N ALA A 346 6.70 -20.15 -0.70
CA ALA A 346 8.00 -20.66 -1.13
C ALA A 346 9.16 -19.66 -0.98
N LEU A 347 8.86 -18.36 -0.71
CA LEU A 347 9.90 -17.39 -0.40
C LEU A 347 10.51 -17.69 0.97
N GLU A 348 11.80 -17.94 0.99
CA GLU A 348 12.56 -17.88 2.22
C GLU A 348 12.58 -16.42 2.72
N ILE A 349 11.92 -16.18 3.84
CA ILE A 349 11.78 -14.84 4.46
C ILE A 349 13.15 -14.20 4.70
N ASP A 350 14.18 -15.01 4.93
CA ASP A 350 15.54 -14.57 5.21
C ASP A 350 16.23 -13.87 4.03
N ASP A 351 15.77 -14.07 2.80
CA ASP A 351 16.36 -13.45 1.60
C ASP A 351 15.62 -12.18 1.12
N THR A 352 14.60 -11.75 1.82
CA THR A 352 13.83 -10.57 1.43
C THR A 352 14.58 -9.26 1.78
N PRO A 353 14.45 -8.20 0.95
CA PRO A 353 14.99 -6.86 1.28
C PRO A 353 14.50 -6.35 2.64
N TRP A 354 13.31 -6.75 3.04
CA TRP A 354 12.70 -6.45 4.33
C TRP A 354 13.45 -7.02 5.50
N LYS A 355 13.74 -8.31 5.44
CA LYS A 355 14.48 -8.97 6.50
C LYS A 355 15.85 -8.34 6.63
N LYS A 356 16.52 -8.09 5.51
CA LYS A 356 17.82 -7.41 5.48
C LYS A 356 17.75 -6.02 6.11
N ALA A 357 16.77 -5.21 5.74
CA ALA A 357 16.58 -3.87 6.31
C ALA A 357 16.31 -3.91 7.83
N LEU A 358 15.45 -4.84 8.29
CA LEU A 358 15.18 -5.04 9.71
C LEU A 358 16.41 -5.53 10.47
N ASP A 359 17.16 -6.47 9.90
CA ASP A 359 18.36 -6.98 10.51
C ASP A 359 19.43 -5.90 10.62
N ILE A 360 19.65 -5.11 9.57
CA ILE A 360 20.50 -3.91 9.59
C ILE A 360 20.08 -2.98 10.71
N PHE A 361 18.78 -2.69 10.81
CA PHE A 361 18.26 -1.79 11.83
C PHE A 361 18.43 -2.35 13.24
N ASN A 362 17.90 -3.56 13.50
CA ASN A 362 17.93 -4.17 14.83
C ASN A 362 19.37 -4.46 15.36
N GLN A 363 20.32 -4.73 14.45
CA GLN A 363 21.69 -5.03 14.82
C GLN A 363 22.53 -3.76 15.08
N ARG A 364 22.23 -2.67 14.40
CA ARG A 364 23.08 -1.48 14.40
C ARG A 364 22.54 -0.31 15.19
N PHE A 365 21.22 -0.11 15.16
CA PHE A 365 20.63 1.03 15.85
C PHE A 365 20.28 0.68 17.30
N THR A 366 20.68 1.57 18.20
CA THR A 366 20.35 1.42 19.63
C THR A 366 19.02 2.12 19.89
N VAL A 367 17.95 1.34 20.02
CA VAL A 367 16.62 1.78 20.36
C VAL A 367 16.04 0.87 21.45
N PRO A 368 15.07 1.33 22.28
CA PRO A 368 14.54 0.54 23.41
C PRO A 368 13.55 -0.56 22.99
N PHE A 369 13.46 -0.86 21.70
CA PHE A 369 12.53 -1.84 21.15
C PHE A 369 13.19 -2.66 20.03
N MET A 370 12.66 -3.85 19.81
CA MET A 370 12.95 -4.64 18.61
C MET A 370 11.77 -4.51 17.65
N MET A 371 12.07 -4.48 16.37
CA MET A 371 11.06 -4.40 15.32
C MET A 371 10.92 -5.74 14.62
N ASN A 372 9.66 -6.15 14.43
CA ASN A 372 9.28 -7.29 13.62
C ASN A 372 8.23 -6.86 12.60
N VAL A 373 8.23 -7.46 11.42
CA VAL A 373 7.15 -7.29 10.47
C VAL A 373 6.16 -8.41 10.67
N VAL A 374 4.92 -8.03 10.88
CA VAL A 374 3.79 -8.96 10.88
C VAL A 374 2.92 -8.69 9.67
N ASN A 375 2.21 -9.71 9.23
CA ASN A 375 1.31 -9.62 8.08
C ASN A 375 2.03 -9.38 6.73
N LEU A 376 3.18 -10.03 6.55
CA LEU A 376 3.97 -9.92 5.33
C LEU A 376 3.14 -10.28 4.08
N LYS A 377 2.30 -11.32 4.15
CA LYS A 377 1.40 -11.72 3.06
C LYS A 377 0.39 -10.62 2.70
N GLY A 378 -0.30 -10.06 3.67
CA GLY A 378 -1.25 -8.96 3.45
C GLY A 378 -0.59 -7.69 2.91
N ALA A 379 0.65 -7.44 3.31
CA ALA A 379 1.44 -6.32 2.83
C ALA A 379 1.89 -6.48 1.36
N ILE A 380 2.27 -7.68 0.99
CA ILE A 380 2.66 -8.02 -0.38
C ILE A 380 1.47 -7.85 -1.33
N ILE A 381 0.25 -8.13 -0.86
CA ILE A 381 -0.97 -8.04 -1.67
C ILE A 381 -1.46 -6.58 -1.80
N GLY A 382 -0.87 -5.64 -1.07
CA GLY A 382 -1.26 -4.22 -1.12
C GLY A 382 -2.61 -3.94 -0.44
N GLU A 383 -3.15 -4.87 0.32
CA GLU A 383 -4.42 -4.73 1.04
C GLU A 383 -4.25 -4.23 2.47
N SER A 384 -3.07 -4.38 3.01
CA SER A 384 -2.69 -3.77 4.28
C SER A 384 -1.27 -3.25 4.19
N VAL A 385 -1.02 -2.11 4.78
CA VAL A 385 0.34 -1.64 5.00
C VAL A 385 1.05 -2.70 5.86
N PRO A 386 2.30 -3.10 5.54
CA PRO A 386 3.09 -3.97 6.42
C PRO A 386 3.01 -3.42 7.84
N GLN A 387 2.53 -4.20 8.77
CA GLN A 387 2.47 -3.74 10.14
C GLN A 387 3.81 -4.04 10.79
N VAL A 388 4.54 -2.98 11.11
CA VAL A 388 5.71 -3.07 11.96
C VAL A 388 5.21 -3.15 13.40
N GLU A 389 5.50 -4.25 14.07
CA GLU A 389 5.28 -4.40 15.50
C GLU A 389 6.56 -4.08 16.28
N PHE A 390 6.37 -3.39 17.38
CA PHE A 390 7.44 -2.96 18.28
C PHE A 390 7.36 -3.80 19.55
N SER A 391 8.39 -4.60 19.79
CA SER A 391 8.50 -5.43 21.00
C SER A 391 9.39 -4.75 22.02
N PHE A 392 8.80 -4.41 23.16
CA PHE A 392 9.47 -3.84 24.33
C PHE A 392 9.72 -4.94 25.36
N LYS A 393 10.95 -5.04 25.86
CA LYS A 393 11.31 -6.01 26.90
C LYS A 393 11.58 -5.32 28.23
N LYS A 394 10.90 -5.76 29.28
CA LYS A 394 11.15 -5.33 30.67
C LYS A 394 11.27 -6.57 31.57
N GLY A 395 12.49 -6.91 31.95
CA GLY A 395 12.76 -8.20 32.62
C GLY A 395 12.39 -9.36 31.70
N ASP A 396 11.57 -10.29 32.18
CA ASP A 396 11.07 -11.44 31.39
C ASP A 396 9.76 -11.14 30.63
N THR A 397 9.20 -9.96 30.79
CA THR A 397 7.95 -9.57 30.13
C THR A 397 8.26 -8.90 28.80
N VAL A 398 7.66 -9.41 27.71
CA VAL A 398 7.68 -8.80 26.39
C VAL A 398 6.29 -8.27 26.07
N LYS A 399 6.20 -7.01 25.66
CA LYS A 399 4.96 -6.37 25.22
C LYS A 399 5.13 -5.89 23.79
N THR A 400 4.24 -6.35 22.91
CA THR A 400 4.21 -5.96 21.52
C THR A 400 3.14 -4.90 21.29
N ILE A 401 3.48 -3.87 20.54
CA ILE A 401 2.61 -2.73 20.23
C ILE A 401 2.71 -2.43 18.74
N ASP A 402 1.59 -2.22 18.06
CA ASP A 402 1.57 -1.76 16.67
C ASP A 402 1.95 -0.26 16.56
N ARG A 403 2.37 0.14 15.36
CA ARG A 403 2.83 1.51 15.08
C ARG A 403 1.78 2.56 15.44
N SER A 404 0.51 2.30 15.13
CA SER A 404 -0.57 3.26 15.34
C SER A 404 -0.84 3.53 16.83
N LYS A 405 -0.64 2.52 17.68
CA LYS A 405 -0.71 2.65 19.12
C LYS A 405 0.54 3.34 19.69
N LEU A 406 1.72 3.03 19.13
CA LEU A 406 2.98 3.62 19.56
C LEU A 406 3.00 5.14 19.32
N GLU A 407 2.53 5.60 18.15
CA GLU A 407 2.42 7.01 17.81
C GLU A 407 1.46 7.78 18.75
N LYS A 408 0.36 7.14 19.17
CA LYS A 408 -0.61 7.72 20.10
C LYS A 408 -0.10 7.82 21.55
N LEU A 409 0.86 7.00 21.93
CA LEU A 409 1.38 6.99 23.29
C LEU A 409 2.31 8.18 23.59
N ASP A 410 2.76 8.92 22.57
CA ASP A 410 3.72 10.05 22.65
C ASP A 410 4.94 9.79 23.55
N THR A 411 5.33 8.51 23.64
CA THR A 411 6.40 8.03 24.52
C THR A 411 7.76 7.98 23.83
N LEU A 412 7.78 8.11 22.49
CA LEU A 412 9.03 8.06 21.72
C LEU A 412 9.77 9.39 21.82
N SER A 413 11.04 9.30 22.16
CA SER A 413 11.96 10.43 22.06
C SER A 413 12.14 10.86 20.60
N GLN A 414 12.64 12.08 20.38
CA GLN A 414 12.95 12.58 19.03
C GLN A 414 13.96 11.68 18.29
N GLY A 415 14.93 11.12 19.04
CA GLY A 415 15.88 10.17 18.47
C GLY A 415 15.24 8.87 17.98
N GLU A 416 14.28 8.34 18.73
CA GLU A 416 13.54 7.12 18.36
C GLU A 416 12.63 7.36 17.15
N LYS A 417 11.93 8.50 17.08
CA LYS A 417 11.14 8.91 15.91
C LYS A 417 12.02 9.00 14.65
N ARG A 418 13.23 9.53 14.78
CA ARG A 418 14.20 9.60 13.68
C ARG A 418 14.77 8.24 13.29
N ALA A 419 14.96 7.34 14.25
CA ALA A 419 15.36 5.98 13.95
C ALA A 419 14.29 5.25 13.10
N LEU A 420 13.00 5.45 13.39
CA LEU A 420 11.90 4.94 12.57
C LEU A 420 11.88 5.55 11.16
N TYR A 421 12.16 6.84 11.05
CA TYR A 421 12.31 7.50 9.75
C TYR A 421 13.46 6.87 8.93
N LEU A 422 14.61 6.64 9.56
CA LEU A 422 15.74 5.97 8.90
C LEU A 422 15.42 4.54 8.47
N LEU A 423 14.62 3.81 9.23
CA LEU A 423 14.20 2.48 8.81
C LEU A 423 13.47 2.53 7.46
N ASN A 424 12.50 3.45 7.30
CA ASN A 424 11.80 3.60 6.04
C ASN A 424 12.77 3.91 4.88
N ILE A 425 13.77 4.77 5.13
CA ILE A 425 14.82 5.08 4.14
C ILE A 425 15.68 3.85 3.83
N ILE A 426 16.06 3.06 4.83
CA ILE A 426 16.82 1.82 4.63
C ILE A 426 16.02 0.86 3.75
N PHE A 427 14.71 0.74 3.96
CA PHE A 427 13.85 -0.05 3.10
C PHE A 427 13.92 0.41 1.64
N ASP A 428 13.72 1.70 1.38
CA ASP A 428 13.75 2.25 0.03
C ASP A 428 15.11 2.04 -0.64
N ILE A 429 16.20 2.23 0.10
CA ILE A 429 17.55 2.01 -0.42
C ILE A 429 17.84 0.54 -0.69
N GLU A 430 17.42 -0.39 0.17
CA GLU A 430 17.59 -1.82 -0.08
C GLU A 430 16.83 -2.28 -1.32
N GLN A 431 15.70 -1.64 -1.63
CA GLN A 431 15.03 -1.85 -2.91
C GLN A 431 15.88 -1.36 -4.08
N ILE A 432 16.34 -0.11 -4.03
CA ILE A 432 17.17 0.49 -5.08
C ILE A 432 18.38 -0.38 -5.37
N LYS A 433 19.03 -0.95 -4.36
CA LYS A 433 20.14 -1.90 -4.53
C LYS A 433 19.76 -3.12 -5.38
N ASN A 434 18.55 -3.62 -5.21
CA ASN A 434 18.09 -4.82 -5.90
C ASN A 434 17.63 -4.56 -7.35
N THR A 435 17.32 -3.32 -7.72
CA THR A 435 16.94 -2.99 -9.12
C THR A 435 18.12 -3.10 -10.09
N GLY A 436 19.37 -2.93 -9.59
CA GLY A 436 20.55 -2.85 -10.42
C GLY A 436 20.66 -1.57 -11.27
N GLU A 437 19.68 -0.66 -11.19
CA GLU A 437 19.71 0.62 -11.89
C GLU A 437 20.67 1.61 -11.19
N GLU A 438 21.45 2.35 -11.98
CA GLU A 438 22.31 3.40 -11.44
C GLU A 438 21.48 4.51 -10.80
N THR A 439 21.68 4.75 -9.51
CA THR A 439 20.91 5.71 -8.73
C THR A 439 21.80 6.67 -7.96
N LEU A 440 21.48 7.95 -8.06
CA LEU A 440 22.09 9.03 -7.29
C LEU A 440 21.33 9.23 -5.99
N LEU A 441 21.97 8.97 -4.85
CA LEU A 441 21.45 9.30 -3.53
C LEU A 441 21.93 10.70 -3.12
N VAL A 442 21.01 11.61 -2.90
CA VAL A 442 21.29 12.94 -2.32
C VAL A 442 20.87 12.92 -0.86
N ILE A 443 21.86 12.98 0.04
CA ILE A 443 21.67 12.77 1.48
C ILE A 443 21.90 14.09 2.21
N ASP A 444 20.83 14.66 2.81
CA ASP A 444 20.87 15.94 3.53
C ASP A 444 20.78 15.73 5.03
N ASP A 445 21.87 16.03 5.74
CA ASP A 445 22.00 16.04 7.21
C ASP A 445 21.38 14.81 7.93
N ILE A 446 21.56 13.61 7.37
CA ILE A 446 20.96 12.35 7.85
C ILE A 446 21.29 12.04 9.32
N ALA A 447 22.45 12.49 9.80
CA ALA A 447 22.94 12.20 11.16
C ALA A 447 22.59 13.27 12.18
N ASP A 448 21.84 14.31 11.79
CA ASP A 448 21.49 15.39 12.71
C ASP A 448 20.60 14.90 13.86
N SER A 449 20.91 15.37 15.08
CA SER A 449 20.20 15.04 16.32
C SER A 449 20.17 13.57 16.75
N PHE A 450 21.02 12.72 16.16
CA PHE A 450 21.27 11.38 16.70
C PHE A 450 22.34 11.40 17.78
N ASP A 451 22.24 10.45 18.72
CA ASP A 451 23.31 10.17 19.66
C ASP A 451 24.55 9.60 18.96
N TYR A 452 25.62 9.50 19.70
CA TYR A 452 26.93 9.05 19.17
C TYR A 452 26.85 7.63 18.57
N LYS A 453 26.15 6.69 19.22
CA LYS A 453 26.05 5.31 18.76
C LYS A 453 25.27 5.21 17.45
N ASN A 454 24.14 5.87 17.36
CA ASN A 454 23.31 5.86 16.15
C ASN A 454 23.99 6.62 14.99
N LYS A 455 24.80 7.66 15.26
CA LYS A 455 25.64 8.30 14.22
C LYS A 455 26.64 7.32 13.60
N TYR A 456 27.25 6.47 14.42
CA TYR A 456 28.15 5.43 13.88
C TYR A 456 27.40 4.37 13.09
N ALA A 457 26.22 3.96 13.52
CA ALA A 457 25.38 3.04 12.77
C ALA A 457 25.07 3.58 11.35
N ILE A 458 24.76 4.87 11.24
CA ILE A 458 24.56 5.55 9.95
C ILE A 458 25.83 5.51 9.10
N ILE A 459 26.99 5.83 9.68
CA ILE A 459 28.26 5.85 8.96
C ILE A 459 28.62 4.45 8.43
N GLU A 460 28.40 3.41 9.22
CA GLU A 460 28.62 2.03 8.78
C GLU A 460 27.66 1.63 7.64
N TYR A 461 26.42 2.06 7.72
CA TYR A 461 25.47 1.82 6.63
C TYR A 461 25.88 2.56 5.35
N LEU A 462 26.29 3.83 5.45
CA LEU A 462 26.82 4.58 4.30
C LEU A 462 28.09 3.93 3.73
N TYR A 463 28.96 3.37 4.58
CA TYR A 463 30.15 2.64 4.14
C TYR A 463 29.77 1.42 3.29
N GLU A 464 28.75 0.67 3.67
CA GLU A 464 28.27 -0.47 2.87
C GLU A 464 27.66 -0.01 1.56
N LEU A 465 26.90 1.08 1.56
CA LEU A 465 26.36 1.66 0.34
C LEU A 465 27.45 2.11 -0.63
N ALA A 466 28.57 2.63 -0.12
CA ALA A 466 29.71 2.99 -0.93
C ALA A 466 30.39 1.79 -1.63
N GLN A 467 30.14 0.56 -1.20
CA GLN A 467 30.63 -0.65 -1.85
C GLN A 467 29.69 -1.16 -2.97
N VAL A 468 28.50 -0.56 -3.11
CA VAL A 468 27.49 -0.99 -4.08
C VAL A 468 27.73 -0.26 -5.40
N SER A 469 27.93 -1.00 -6.48
CA SER A 469 28.38 -0.46 -7.77
C SER A 469 27.35 0.41 -8.50
N ASN A 470 26.05 0.23 -8.25
CA ASN A 470 24.98 1.00 -8.87
C ASN A 470 24.49 2.19 -8.03
N ILE A 471 25.14 2.45 -6.87
CA ILE A 471 24.79 3.57 -6.00
C ILE A 471 25.89 4.63 -6.02
N TYR A 472 25.48 5.86 -6.25
CA TYR A 472 26.30 7.06 -6.23
C TYR A 472 25.75 8.01 -5.16
N MET A 473 26.63 8.65 -4.36
CA MET A 473 26.18 9.42 -3.20
C MET A 473 26.74 10.84 -3.17
N LEU A 474 25.84 11.81 -2.92
CA LEU A 474 26.19 13.17 -2.50
C LEU A 474 25.75 13.35 -1.04
N ILE A 475 26.70 13.32 -0.12
CA ILE A 475 26.45 13.41 1.33
C ILE A 475 26.71 14.83 1.79
N LEU A 476 25.62 15.57 2.10
CA LEU A 476 25.67 16.93 2.59
C LEU A 476 25.52 16.96 4.10
N THR A 477 26.36 17.75 4.78
CA THR A 477 26.22 17.93 6.23
C THR A 477 26.79 19.27 6.70
N HIS A 478 26.21 19.80 7.77
CA HIS A 478 26.75 20.96 8.48
C HIS A 478 27.64 20.56 9.66
N ASN A 479 27.63 19.28 10.05
CA ASN A 479 28.42 18.77 11.15
C ASN A 479 29.80 18.37 10.64
N PHE A 480 30.82 19.16 10.99
CA PHE A 480 32.19 18.95 10.51
C PHE A 480 32.80 17.64 11.02
N ASP A 481 32.47 17.18 12.21
CA ASP A 481 32.97 15.92 12.74
C ASP A 481 32.34 14.73 12.00
N PHE A 482 31.05 14.81 11.69
CA PHE A 482 30.40 13.81 10.84
C PHE A 482 31.01 13.79 9.44
N TYR A 483 31.22 14.96 8.82
CA TYR A 483 31.90 15.08 7.52
C TYR A 483 33.27 14.39 7.51
N ARG A 484 34.12 14.68 8.50
CA ARG A 484 35.45 14.06 8.63
C ARG A 484 35.36 12.56 8.82
N THR A 485 34.46 12.10 9.66
CA THR A 485 34.30 10.68 9.97
C THR A 485 33.82 9.91 8.76
N VAL A 486 32.83 10.43 8.04
CA VAL A 486 32.35 9.88 6.75
C VAL A 486 33.50 9.85 5.74
N ALA A 487 34.17 10.97 5.51
CA ALA A 487 35.28 11.07 4.55
C ALA A 487 36.38 10.06 4.85
N SER A 488 36.70 9.85 6.12
CA SER A 488 37.70 8.88 6.55
C SER A 488 37.23 7.44 6.46
N ARG A 489 36.00 7.12 6.98
CA ARG A 489 35.48 5.77 7.06
C ARG A 489 35.16 5.19 5.68
N LEU A 490 34.57 6.00 4.81
CA LEU A 490 34.26 5.62 3.43
C LEU A 490 35.46 5.74 2.48
N SER A 491 36.63 6.16 2.99
CA SER A 491 37.85 6.39 2.19
C SER A 491 37.59 7.30 0.97
N VAL A 492 36.73 8.33 1.16
CA VAL A 492 36.37 9.26 0.08
C VAL A 492 37.65 9.91 -0.47
N ASN A 493 37.79 9.89 -1.81
CA ASN A 493 38.94 10.53 -2.45
C ASN A 493 39.00 12.03 -2.12
N ARG A 494 40.19 12.60 -1.98
CA ARG A 494 40.30 14.01 -1.63
C ARG A 494 39.62 14.95 -2.63
N SER A 495 39.64 14.64 -3.92
CA SER A 495 38.94 15.41 -4.95
C SER A 495 37.43 15.39 -4.78
N ASN A 496 36.90 14.41 -4.07
CA ASN A 496 35.44 14.22 -3.83
C ASN A 496 35.04 14.74 -2.44
N ARG A 497 35.93 15.40 -1.71
CA ARG A 497 35.68 16.06 -0.43
C ARG A 497 35.53 17.56 -0.69
N LEU A 498 34.31 18.05 -0.58
CA LEU A 498 33.98 19.42 -0.98
C LEU A 498 33.55 20.26 0.21
N ILE A 499 33.83 21.54 0.13
CA ILE A 499 33.34 22.57 1.04
C ILE A 499 32.53 23.57 0.21
N ALA A 500 31.32 23.84 0.69
CA ALA A 500 30.48 24.86 0.09
C ALA A 500 30.87 26.26 0.61
N ASP A 501 31.11 27.17 -0.30
CA ASP A 501 31.33 28.58 -0.03
C ASP A 501 30.40 29.45 -0.88
N TYR A 502 29.97 30.59 -0.33
CA TYR A 502 29.07 31.51 -1.01
C TYR A 502 29.73 32.86 -1.12
N SER A 503 29.99 33.29 -2.35
CA SER A 503 30.63 34.55 -2.63
C SER A 503 30.06 35.19 -3.90
N ASN A 504 29.70 36.47 -3.83
CA ASN A 504 29.13 37.24 -4.94
C ASN A 504 27.89 36.58 -5.57
N ASP A 505 26.94 36.14 -4.72
CA ASP A 505 25.69 35.46 -5.11
C ASP A 505 25.88 34.16 -5.89
N VAL A 506 27.10 33.61 -5.86
CA VAL A 506 27.44 32.30 -6.47
C VAL A 506 27.85 31.33 -5.40
N LEU A 507 27.16 30.21 -5.38
CA LEU A 507 27.53 29.05 -4.57
C LEU A 507 28.62 28.28 -5.28
N LYS A 508 29.71 28.01 -4.57
CA LYS A 508 30.86 27.25 -5.07
C LYS A 508 31.07 26.01 -4.22
N LEU A 509 31.39 24.92 -4.87
CA LEU A 509 31.86 23.69 -4.22
C LEU A 509 33.34 23.55 -4.50
N GLU A 510 34.16 23.75 -3.49
CA GLU A 510 35.61 23.70 -3.61
C GLU A 510 36.16 22.47 -2.92
N VAL A 511 37.23 21.89 -3.47
CA VAL A 511 37.94 20.77 -2.84
C VAL A 511 38.48 21.22 -1.49
N GLU A 512 38.27 20.39 -0.46
CA GLU A 512 38.72 20.72 0.90
C GLU A 512 40.21 21.10 0.96
N TYR A 513 40.49 22.22 1.62
CA TYR A 513 41.87 22.62 1.96
C TYR A 513 42.35 22.00 3.27
N TYR A 514 41.54 21.18 3.90
CA TYR A 514 41.80 20.58 5.18
C TYR A 514 43.01 19.62 5.07
N GLN A 515 43.97 19.78 5.97
CA GLN A 515 45.12 18.88 6.04
C GLN A 515 44.73 17.58 6.76
N ASP A 516 44.95 16.45 6.09
CA ASP A 516 44.88 15.14 6.73
C ASP A 516 45.99 15.05 7.79
N LYS A 517 45.62 14.75 9.04
CA LYS A 517 46.57 14.67 10.17
C LYS A 517 47.35 15.94 10.44
N PRO A 518 46.70 17.11 10.63
CA PRO A 518 47.37 18.40 10.81
C PRO A 518 48.37 18.38 11.98
N PHE A 519 48.00 17.73 13.08
CA PHE A 519 48.88 17.61 14.26
C PHE A 519 50.18 16.88 13.96
N LYS A 520 50.18 15.84 13.12
CA LYS A 520 51.40 15.14 12.72
C LYS A 520 52.32 16.06 11.88
N ASN A 521 51.71 16.80 10.96
CA ASN A 521 52.43 17.74 10.10
C ASN A 521 52.95 18.92 10.91
N TRP A 522 52.14 19.52 11.79
CA TRP A 522 52.54 20.63 12.66
C TRP A 522 53.61 20.23 13.69
N LYS A 523 53.54 19.00 14.22
CA LYS A 523 54.56 18.45 15.13
C LYS A 523 55.90 18.26 14.42
N ASN A 524 55.90 17.78 13.17
CA ASN A 524 57.12 17.45 12.46
C ASN A 524 57.81 18.68 11.85
N ASN A 525 57.05 19.74 11.50
CA ASN A 525 57.62 20.97 10.92
C ASN A 525 56.74 22.20 11.25
N PRO A 526 56.72 22.66 12.52
CA PRO A 526 55.86 23.74 12.98
C PRO A 526 56.27 25.09 12.39
N LYS A 527 55.33 25.77 11.75
CA LYS A 527 55.40 27.18 11.38
C LYS A 527 54.81 28.02 12.50
N GLU A 528 55.11 29.33 12.57
CA GLU A 528 54.56 30.22 13.60
C GLU A 528 53.02 30.09 13.77
N LYS A 529 52.29 30.11 12.66
CA LYS A 529 50.82 29.93 12.66
C LYS A 529 50.36 28.56 13.19
N ASP A 530 51.19 27.52 13.00
CA ASP A 530 50.86 26.16 13.44
C ASP A 530 51.00 26.02 14.95
N ILE A 531 51.93 26.78 15.56
CA ILE A 531 52.09 26.86 17.01
C ILE A 531 50.83 27.46 17.65
N PHE A 532 50.30 28.56 17.11
CA PHE A 532 49.05 29.14 17.59
C PHE A 532 47.84 28.21 17.41
N ALA A 533 47.80 27.47 16.33
CA ALA A 533 46.72 26.49 16.06
C ALA A 533 46.81 25.27 17.02
N LEU A 534 48.00 24.92 17.50
CA LEU A 534 48.18 23.84 18.46
C LEU A 534 47.84 24.22 19.92
N LEU A 535 47.84 25.51 20.27
CA LEU A 535 47.58 25.97 21.64
C LEU A 535 46.27 25.42 22.26
N PRO A 536 45.09 25.48 21.60
CA PRO A 536 43.87 24.93 22.15
C PRO A 536 43.95 23.40 22.35
N PHE A 537 44.61 22.72 21.44
CA PHE A 537 44.77 21.27 21.52
C PHE A 537 45.70 20.86 22.67
N VAL A 538 46.83 21.52 22.80
CA VAL A 538 47.78 21.28 23.90
C VAL A 538 47.14 21.60 25.25
N ARG A 539 46.40 22.72 25.33
CA ARG A 539 45.60 23.07 26.52
C ARG A 539 44.65 21.95 26.89
N ASN A 540 43.82 21.46 25.95
CA ASN A 540 42.87 20.40 26.19
C ASN A 540 43.57 19.07 26.59
N LEU A 541 44.72 18.75 26.00
CA LEU A 541 45.51 17.61 26.44
C LEU A 541 45.99 17.75 27.89
N ILE A 542 46.38 18.94 28.30
CA ILE A 542 46.81 19.21 29.68
C ILE A 542 45.60 19.16 30.63
N GLU A 543 44.49 19.77 30.26
CA GLU A 543 43.28 19.81 31.13
C GLU A 543 42.60 18.45 31.27
N TYR A 544 42.56 17.62 30.20
CA TYR A 544 41.72 16.41 30.16
C TYR A 544 42.50 15.12 29.91
N GLY A 545 43.76 15.19 29.50
CA GLY A 545 44.55 14.04 29.08
C GLY A 545 45.72 13.67 30.00
N VAL A 546 45.95 14.46 31.04
CA VAL A 546 47.05 14.20 32.00
C VAL A 546 46.45 13.47 33.20
N ASP A 547 46.87 12.24 33.41
CA ASP A 547 46.61 11.50 34.63
C ASP A 547 47.09 12.37 35.84
N GLN A 548 46.25 12.52 36.84
CA GLN A 548 46.50 13.38 38.01
C GLN A 548 47.81 13.01 38.79
N ASN A 549 48.56 12.02 38.35
CA ASN A 549 49.78 11.53 38.97
C ASN A 549 51.11 12.04 38.34
N ILE A 550 51.06 12.93 37.36
CA ILE A 550 52.27 13.56 36.87
C ILE A 550 52.44 14.86 37.69
N SER A 551 53.17 14.74 38.80
CA SER A 551 53.64 15.85 39.57
C SER A 551 54.36 16.87 38.68
N HIS A 552 54.03 18.13 38.86
CA HIS A 552 54.67 19.27 38.25
C HIS A 552 56.20 19.19 38.38
N THR A 553 56.88 18.92 37.31
CA THR A 553 58.30 19.28 37.11
C THR A 553 58.40 20.14 35.85
#